data_f15f7ca45dc2a0a70b75d3cef5223163
#
_entry.id   f15f7ca45dc2a0a70b75d3cef5223163
#
_cell.length_a   1.000
_cell.length_b   1.000
_cell.length_c   1.000
_cell.angle_alpha   90.00
_cell.angle_beta   90.00
_cell.angle_gamma   90.00
#
_symmetry.space_group_name_H-M   'P 1'
#
loop_
_entity.id
_entity.type
_entity.pdbx_description
1 polymer ?
#
loop_
_entity_poly.entity_id
_entity_poly.type
_entity_poly.pdbx_seq_one_letter_code
_entity_poly.pdbx_strand_id
1 'polypeptide(L)'
;MKKTRKTVIVIASVLAVAGIASAVTGTVIKKNISAAEYRDASVIEAADIGKRYSVKLDTDCIYENADGLYCYQIDFPDDSFISIPLIGYKARTSVDSSSYSSANGYMTINVVATPSGTDKVIADYYDQDYEEKLAKLRQLKEDGIPEDSTLTEEKLDFAIQVYEEAAGETGYNTNLASVTSYEFEIVDVSLYNMLSFAGWLVAVPMLIVLAYALLGIKVRGSRLALGTVAVILVFAIGLGIYLRNDITTMLSVNEYAPDVYTIRVDSDYKLDKLLSDGSYDENSLARWVSSNLFWNLPIDLDISEFSCCSFACTSLSGNHLFGRNYDHVTTDTLIMYSEPEDGYASIATTDLAIISMGGDNKLREPCSLYGRAFLRAAPLLTSDGINEAGVGVSCLSLDYTDMSQNTGKTGLYLPVAQRAILDKCASVDEAIELLKSYDIKTMVGRSFHIFITDKTGRSVVAEWVDGVLKIVEADQVTNFYMSSETSSQCDRYDTLVQRLSDKNGILTEDEAMTLLMDVSQDYEHIKTQWSIVYDLDNFKLYYVSDMDTSNVYEISRETFIK
;
A
#
# COMPACT_ATOMS: atom_id res chain seq x y z
N MET A 1 -40.17 12.29 41.34
CA MET A 1 -38.73 12.68 41.45
C MET A 1 -37.83 11.53 41.96
N LYS A 2 -38.07 10.92 43.13
CA LYS A 2 -37.24 9.83 43.63
C LYS A 2 -37.21 8.60 42.71
N LYS A 3 -38.33 8.24 42.05
CA LYS A 3 -38.46 7.08 41.15
C LYS A 3 -37.65 7.27 39.86
N THR A 4 -37.75 8.45 39.21
CA THR A 4 -37.01 8.77 37.97
C THR A 4 -35.49 8.80 38.19
N ARG A 5 -35.02 9.36 39.32
CA ARG A 5 -33.60 9.38 39.67
C ARG A 5 -33.04 7.97 39.89
N LYS A 6 -33.79 7.10 40.62
CA LYS A 6 -33.40 5.70 40.79
C LYS A 6 -33.29 4.96 39.45
N THR A 7 -34.25 5.21 38.53
CA THR A 7 -34.25 4.61 37.20
C THR A 7 -33.02 5.05 36.40
N VAL A 8 -32.69 6.36 36.39
CA VAL A 8 -31.50 6.87 35.70
C VAL A 8 -30.20 6.28 36.28
N ILE A 9 -30.10 6.23 37.64
CA ILE A 9 -28.95 5.60 38.29
C ILE A 9 -28.80 4.15 37.85
N VAL A 10 -29.88 3.37 37.87
CA VAL A 10 -29.85 1.96 37.47
C VAL A 10 -29.42 1.81 36.01
N ILE A 11 -30.04 2.58 35.08
CA ILE A 11 -29.70 2.51 33.65
C ILE A 11 -28.26 2.92 33.42
N ALA A 12 -27.83 4.07 33.97
CA ALA A 12 -26.47 4.54 33.80
C ALA A 12 -25.43 3.57 34.42
N SER A 13 -25.75 2.96 35.58
CA SER A 13 -24.88 1.94 36.19
C SER A 13 -24.78 0.71 35.30
N VAL A 14 -25.89 0.20 34.78
CA VAL A 14 -25.88 -0.99 33.91
C VAL A 14 -25.08 -0.72 32.63
N LEU A 15 -25.32 0.41 31.98
CA LEU A 15 -24.59 0.77 30.75
C LEU A 15 -23.09 1.06 31.01
N ALA A 16 -22.78 1.71 32.14
CA ALA A 16 -21.37 1.93 32.53
C ALA A 16 -20.65 0.62 32.81
N VAL A 17 -21.30 -0.29 33.57
CA VAL A 17 -20.74 -1.62 33.85
C VAL A 17 -20.59 -2.44 32.58
N ALA A 18 -21.57 -2.44 31.69
CA ALA A 18 -21.50 -3.14 30.40
C ALA A 18 -20.36 -2.58 29.53
N GLY A 19 -20.24 -1.24 29.44
CA GLY A 19 -19.17 -0.59 28.70
C GLY A 19 -17.78 -0.88 29.29
N ILE A 20 -17.62 -0.80 30.63
CA ILE A 20 -16.37 -1.18 31.31
C ILE A 20 -16.07 -2.65 31.11
N ALA A 21 -17.06 -3.54 31.23
CA ALA A 21 -16.86 -4.95 31.01
C ALA A 21 -16.37 -5.24 29.60
N SER A 22 -17.01 -4.64 28.57
CA SER A 22 -16.56 -4.75 27.18
C SER A 22 -15.12 -4.24 27.00
N ALA A 23 -14.83 -3.02 27.49
CA ALA A 23 -13.50 -2.42 27.39
C ALA A 23 -12.42 -3.24 28.08
N VAL A 24 -12.69 -3.70 29.32
CA VAL A 24 -11.75 -4.51 30.10
C VAL A 24 -11.57 -5.88 29.47
N THR A 25 -12.66 -6.52 29.01
CA THR A 25 -12.60 -7.83 28.36
C THR A 25 -11.74 -7.76 27.10
N GLY A 26 -11.98 -6.77 26.21
CA GLY A 26 -11.16 -6.56 25.02
C GLY A 26 -9.69 -6.35 25.37
N THR A 27 -9.40 -5.46 26.32
CA THR A 27 -8.02 -5.14 26.75
C THR A 27 -7.33 -6.33 27.40
N VAL A 28 -8.03 -7.07 28.30
CA VAL A 28 -7.45 -8.24 28.99
C VAL A 28 -7.18 -9.39 28.04
N ILE A 29 -8.13 -9.68 27.13
CA ILE A 29 -7.93 -10.74 26.13
C ILE A 29 -6.76 -10.39 25.23
N LYS A 30 -6.70 -9.15 24.71
CA LYS A 30 -5.57 -8.68 23.90
C LYS A 30 -4.24 -8.85 24.66
N LYS A 31 -4.18 -8.37 25.91
CA LYS A 31 -2.96 -8.50 26.73
C LYS A 31 -2.56 -9.96 26.96
N ASN A 32 -3.52 -10.86 27.16
CA ASN A 32 -3.24 -12.28 27.35
C ASN A 32 -2.77 -12.94 26.04
N ILE A 33 -3.27 -12.48 24.88
CA ILE A 33 -2.79 -12.92 23.58
C ILE A 33 -1.35 -12.44 23.36
N SER A 34 -1.07 -11.17 23.61
CA SER A 34 0.26 -10.55 23.44
C SER A 34 1.29 -11.03 24.48
N ALA A 35 0.86 -11.67 25.57
CA ALA A 35 1.73 -12.23 26.59
C ALA A 35 2.02 -13.73 26.39
N ALA A 36 1.71 -14.28 25.20
CA ALA A 36 2.08 -15.66 24.88
C ALA A 36 3.60 -15.85 24.92
N GLU A 37 4.04 -17.05 25.26
CA GLU A 37 5.47 -17.40 25.30
C GLU A 37 6.09 -17.15 23.91
N TYR A 38 7.19 -16.41 23.89
CA TYR A 38 7.93 -16.20 22.65
C TYR A 38 8.70 -17.47 22.27
N ARG A 39 8.54 -17.92 21.02
CA ARG A 39 9.33 -18.99 20.44
C ARG A 39 9.73 -18.67 19.01
N ASP A 40 10.89 -19.13 18.61
CA ASP A 40 11.28 -19.14 17.22
C ASP A 40 10.44 -20.17 16.45
N ALA A 41 10.00 -19.82 15.24
CA ALA A 41 9.16 -20.71 14.43
C ALA A 41 9.88 -22.04 14.12
N SER A 42 11.20 -22.02 13.97
CA SER A 42 12.02 -23.19 13.66
C SER A 42 12.12 -24.24 14.78
N VAL A 43 11.77 -23.88 16.02
CA VAL A 43 11.83 -24.79 17.18
C VAL A 43 10.47 -25.26 17.67
N ILE A 44 9.38 -24.93 16.95
CA ILE A 44 8.03 -25.42 17.26
C ILE A 44 7.88 -26.81 16.65
N GLU A 45 7.41 -27.76 17.47
CA GLU A 45 7.29 -29.17 17.10
C GLU A 45 5.83 -29.65 17.24
N ALA A 46 5.55 -30.84 16.72
CA ALA A 46 4.24 -31.48 16.84
C ALA A 46 3.75 -31.65 18.30
N ALA A 47 4.67 -31.70 19.28
CA ALA A 47 4.35 -31.73 20.71
C ALA A 47 3.74 -30.41 21.24
N ASP A 48 3.82 -29.34 20.46
CA ASP A 48 3.32 -28.01 20.80
C ASP A 48 1.90 -27.75 20.26
N ILE A 49 1.32 -28.70 19.57
CA ILE A 49 -0.04 -28.62 19.04
C ILE A 49 -1.04 -28.26 20.15
N GLY A 50 -1.88 -27.26 19.86
CA GLY A 50 -2.88 -26.73 20.79
C GLY A 50 -2.36 -25.64 21.74
N LYS A 51 -1.06 -25.36 21.73
CA LYS A 51 -0.50 -24.27 22.52
C LYS A 51 -0.43 -22.97 21.72
N ARG A 52 -0.45 -21.86 22.43
CA ARG A 52 -0.34 -20.52 21.86
C ARG A 52 1.07 -19.98 22.06
N TYR A 53 1.66 -19.48 20.98
CA TYR A 53 2.98 -18.87 20.98
C TYR A 53 2.96 -17.48 20.36
N SER A 54 3.91 -16.65 20.75
CA SER A 54 4.31 -15.45 20.03
C SER A 54 5.50 -15.83 19.16
N VAL A 55 5.35 -15.83 17.83
CA VAL A 55 6.41 -16.19 16.90
C VAL A 55 6.87 -14.98 16.11
N LYS A 56 8.17 -14.91 15.86
CA LYS A 56 8.77 -13.91 15.01
C LYS A 56 8.91 -14.53 13.62
N LEU A 57 8.25 -13.92 12.63
CA LEU A 57 8.33 -14.33 11.23
C LEU A 57 9.10 -13.28 10.45
N ASP A 58 9.96 -13.72 9.56
CA ASP A 58 10.52 -12.87 8.53
C ASP A 58 9.46 -12.71 7.43
N THR A 59 9.11 -11.47 7.10
CA THR A 59 8.06 -11.20 6.10
C THR A 59 8.50 -11.61 4.70
N ASP A 60 9.79 -11.59 4.43
CA ASP A 60 10.35 -12.01 3.14
C ASP A 60 10.27 -13.55 2.94
N CYS A 61 10.03 -14.30 4.01
CA CYS A 61 9.83 -15.74 3.99
C CYS A 61 8.35 -16.16 3.95
N ILE A 62 7.41 -15.22 3.82
CA ILE A 62 5.98 -15.51 3.69
C ILE A 62 5.59 -15.42 2.22
N TYR A 63 5.04 -16.49 1.68
CA TYR A 63 4.59 -16.56 0.31
C TYR A 63 3.17 -17.13 0.22
N GLU A 64 2.47 -16.81 -0.84
CA GLU A 64 1.16 -17.38 -1.17
C GLU A 64 1.35 -18.52 -2.16
N ASN A 65 0.80 -19.68 -1.83
CA ASN A 65 0.81 -20.82 -2.76
C ASN A 65 -0.32 -20.71 -3.79
N ALA A 66 -0.35 -21.61 -4.77
CA ALA A 66 -1.35 -21.61 -5.84
C ALA A 66 -2.81 -21.76 -5.38
N ASP A 67 -3.04 -22.31 -4.19
CA ASP A 67 -4.37 -22.45 -3.62
C ASP A 67 -4.82 -21.20 -2.85
N GLY A 68 -4.02 -20.12 -2.88
CA GLY A 68 -4.27 -18.89 -2.13
C GLY A 68 -4.02 -19.03 -0.63
N LEU A 69 -3.23 -20.03 -0.22
CA LEU A 69 -2.84 -20.24 1.17
C LEU A 69 -1.46 -19.62 1.43
N TYR A 70 -1.36 -18.76 2.43
CA TYR A 70 -0.08 -18.22 2.87
C TYR A 70 0.71 -19.25 3.67
N CYS A 71 2.01 -19.35 3.37
CA CYS A 71 2.94 -20.23 4.04
C CYS A 71 4.18 -19.46 4.51
N TYR A 72 4.76 -19.87 5.62
CA TYR A 72 6.05 -19.37 6.12
C TYR A 72 7.14 -20.38 5.80
N GLN A 73 8.16 -19.95 5.08
CA GLN A 73 9.31 -20.79 4.73
C GLN A 73 10.43 -20.59 5.76
N ILE A 74 11.03 -21.70 6.18
CA ILE A 74 12.23 -21.74 7.02
C ILE A 74 13.30 -22.48 6.26
N ASP A 75 14.37 -21.79 5.87
CA ASP A 75 15.52 -22.37 5.18
C ASP A 75 16.55 -22.89 6.19
N PHE A 76 17.17 -24.01 5.88
CA PHE A 76 18.24 -24.60 6.66
C PHE A 76 19.59 -24.50 5.91
N PRO A 77 20.73 -24.57 6.63
CA PRO A 77 22.06 -24.44 6.05
C PRO A 77 22.44 -25.52 5.02
N ASP A 78 21.68 -26.60 4.90
CA ASP A 78 21.86 -27.70 3.93
C ASP A 78 20.97 -27.55 2.69
N ASP A 79 20.48 -26.35 2.42
CA ASP A 79 19.54 -26.01 1.35
C ASP A 79 18.16 -26.69 1.47
N SER A 80 17.86 -27.35 2.58
CA SER A 80 16.52 -27.82 2.88
C SER A 80 15.64 -26.70 3.43
N PHE A 81 14.33 -26.82 3.26
CA PHE A 81 13.38 -25.88 3.84
C PHE A 81 12.15 -26.56 4.41
N ILE A 82 11.50 -25.89 5.36
CA ILE A 82 10.19 -26.27 5.90
C ILE A 82 9.19 -25.18 5.55
N SER A 83 8.02 -25.59 5.08
CA SER A 83 6.91 -24.69 4.79
C SER A 83 5.79 -24.91 5.79
N ILE A 84 5.44 -23.87 6.56
CA ILE A 84 4.42 -23.91 7.61
C ILE A 84 3.21 -23.14 7.13
N PRO A 85 2.04 -23.78 6.92
CA PRO A 85 0.82 -23.07 6.56
C PRO A 85 0.39 -22.07 7.65
N LEU A 86 -0.02 -20.87 7.22
CA LEU A 86 -0.49 -19.78 8.08
C LEU A 86 -2.01 -19.64 7.97
N ILE A 87 -2.76 -20.46 8.68
CA ILE A 87 -4.23 -20.48 8.62
C ILE A 87 -4.81 -19.22 9.23
N GLY A 88 -5.71 -18.55 8.48
CA GLY A 88 -6.26 -17.26 8.88
C GLY A 88 -5.28 -16.09 8.72
N TYR A 89 -4.04 -16.34 8.29
CA TYR A 89 -3.20 -15.29 7.76
C TYR A 89 -3.85 -14.85 6.44
N LYS A 90 -4.32 -13.66 6.48
CA LYS A 90 -4.59 -12.90 5.26
C LYS A 90 -3.47 -11.90 5.23
N ALA A 91 -2.99 -11.55 4.09
CA ALA A 91 -2.14 -10.37 3.95
C ALA A 91 -2.71 -9.14 4.73
N ARG A 92 -3.95 -9.24 5.09
CA ARG A 92 -4.90 -8.34 5.73
C ARG A 92 -5.09 -8.53 7.24
N THR A 93 -4.44 -9.50 7.86
CA THR A 93 -4.68 -9.76 9.29
C THR A 93 -4.11 -8.60 10.09
N SER A 94 -4.95 -7.93 10.87
CA SER A 94 -4.52 -6.91 11.82
C SER A 94 -3.67 -7.57 12.91
N VAL A 95 -2.37 -7.58 12.68
CA VAL A 95 -1.39 -7.93 13.70
C VAL A 95 -1.27 -6.72 14.62
N ASP A 96 -1.13 -6.96 15.93
CA ASP A 96 -0.90 -5.86 16.87
C ASP A 96 0.36 -5.09 16.43
N SER A 97 0.20 -3.80 16.09
CA SER A 97 1.30 -2.96 15.62
C SER A 97 2.44 -2.84 16.63
N SER A 98 2.17 -3.12 17.92
CA SER A 98 3.22 -3.21 18.95
C SER A 98 4.15 -4.41 18.77
N SER A 99 3.75 -5.38 17.95
CA SER A 99 4.48 -6.60 17.64
C SER A 99 5.31 -6.51 16.35
N TYR A 100 5.11 -5.45 15.54
CA TYR A 100 5.86 -5.25 14.31
C TYR A 100 7.17 -4.53 14.61
N SER A 101 8.30 -5.21 14.41
CA SER A 101 9.63 -4.60 14.49
C SER A 101 10.11 -4.27 13.09
N SER A 102 9.99 -3.01 12.72
CA SER A 102 10.37 -2.47 11.42
C SER A 102 11.87 -2.53 11.11
N ALA A 103 12.70 -2.62 12.14
CA ALA A 103 14.14 -2.46 11.96
C ALA A 103 14.82 -3.58 11.15
N ASN A 104 14.15 -4.74 10.94
CA ASN A 104 14.78 -5.91 10.33
C ASN A 104 13.85 -6.75 9.42
N GLY A 105 12.70 -6.24 8.98
CA GLY A 105 11.77 -7.04 8.16
C GLY A 105 11.05 -8.17 8.90
N TYR A 106 11.04 -8.16 10.22
CA TYR A 106 10.41 -9.18 11.03
C TYR A 106 9.06 -8.75 11.58
N MET A 107 8.11 -9.67 11.60
CA MET A 107 6.80 -9.52 12.21
C MET A 107 6.66 -10.51 13.37
N THR A 108 6.19 -10.05 14.53
CA THR A 108 5.83 -10.93 15.63
C THR A 108 4.31 -11.14 15.65
N ILE A 109 3.87 -12.38 15.49
CA ILE A 109 2.45 -12.74 15.50
C ILE A 109 2.15 -13.75 16.60
N ASN A 110 0.90 -13.75 17.05
CA ASN A 110 0.41 -14.78 17.97
C ASN A 110 -0.27 -15.88 17.15
N VAL A 111 0.19 -17.10 17.35
CA VAL A 111 -0.29 -18.28 16.65
C VAL A 111 -0.71 -19.38 17.63
N VAL A 112 -1.60 -20.24 17.16
CA VAL A 112 -1.89 -21.53 17.80
C VAL A 112 -1.41 -22.61 16.84
N ALA A 113 -0.51 -23.48 17.26
CA ALA A 113 -0.12 -24.63 16.47
C ALA A 113 -1.28 -25.63 16.45
N THR A 114 -1.80 -25.95 15.27
CA THR A 114 -2.88 -26.91 15.04
C THR A 114 -2.40 -28.08 14.19
N PRO A 115 -3.05 -29.26 14.26
CA PRO A 115 -2.71 -30.36 13.36
C PRO A 115 -2.88 -29.92 11.91
N SER A 116 -1.88 -30.18 11.05
CA SER A 116 -1.99 -29.84 9.65
C SER A 116 -3.09 -30.65 8.95
N GLY A 117 -4.01 -29.93 8.30
CA GLY A 117 -5.02 -30.53 7.41
C GLY A 117 -4.57 -30.61 5.96
N THR A 118 -3.37 -30.07 5.65
CA THR A 118 -2.90 -29.82 4.27
C THR A 118 -1.87 -30.82 3.77
N ASP A 119 -1.73 -31.98 4.40
CA ASP A 119 -0.71 -33.01 4.10
C ASP A 119 -0.54 -33.42 2.61
N LYS A 120 -1.34 -32.91 1.71
CA LYS A 120 -1.30 -33.29 0.29
C LYS A 120 -0.97 -32.19 -0.69
N VAL A 121 -1.14 -30.91 -0.32
CA VAL A 121 -1.27 -29.85 -1.33
C VAL A 121 0.08 -29.26 -1.76
N ILE A 122 1.08 -29.25 -0.88
CA ILE A 122 2.35 -28.57 -1.16
C ILE A 122 3.30 -29.45 -1.98
N ALA A 123 3.29 -30.77 -1.78
CA ALA A 123 4.15 -31.69 -2.51
C ALA A 123 3.75 -31.84 -4.00
N ASP A 124 2.45 -31.81 -4.30
CA ASP A 124 1.94 -31.96 -5.68
C ASP A 124 2.13 -30.70 -6.54
N TYR A 125 2.31 -29.53 -5.94
CA TYR A 125 2.32 -28.26 -6.67
C TYR A 125 3.63 -27.96 -7.41
N TYR A 126 4.77 -28.24 -6.79
CA TYR A 126 6.07 -27.98 -7.44
C TYR A 126 6.39 -28.96 -8.58
N ASP A 127 5.94 -30.21 -8.48
CA ASP A 127 6.23 -31.25 -9.47
C ASP A 127 5.38 -31.13 -10.75
N GLN A 128 4.11 -30.76 -10.63
CA GLN A 128 3.20 -30.77 -11.80
C GLN A 128 3.38 -29.55 -12.71
N ASP A 129 3.66 -28.38 -12.17
CA ASP A 129 3.70 -27.15 -12.99
C ASP A 129 4.98 -27.09 -13.86
N TYR A 130 6.13 -27.49 -13.32
CA TYR A 130 7.38 -27.50 -14.09
C TYR A 130 7.38 -28.56 -15.19
N GLU A 131 6.95 -29.79 -14.91
CA GLU A 131 6.85 -30.84 -15.93
C GLU A 131 5.79 -30.50 -16.99
N GLU A 132 4.65 -29.94 -16.59
CA GLU A 132 3.61 -29.54 -17.55
C GLU A 132 4.07 -28.38 -18.43
N LYS A 133 4.74 -27.36 -17.87
CA LYS A 133 5.33 -26.25 -18.63
C LYS A 133 6.45 -26.74 -19.56
N LEU A 134 7.33 -27.57 -19.06
CA LEU A 134 8.39 -28.15 -19.86
C LEU A 134 7.82 -29.03 -21.00
N ALA A 135 6.77 -29.80 -20.73
CA ALA A 135 6.09 -30.60 -21.75
C ALA A 135 5.45 -29.70 -22.83
N LYS A 136 4.80 -28.58 -22.42
CA LYS A 136 4.23 -27.59 -23.35
C LYS A 136 5.29 -26.90 -24.20
N LEU A 137 6.43 -26.53 -23.61
CA LEU A 137 7.56 -25.94 -24.36
C LEU A 137 8.19 -26.92 -25.36
N ARG A 138 8.36 -28.19 -24.97
CA ARG A 138 8.85 -29.23 -25.86
C ARG A 138 7.86 -29.52 -26.99
N GLN A 139 6.57 -29.57 -26.70
CA GLN A 139 5.53 -29.71 -27.70
C GLN A 139 5.53 -28.55 -28.69
N LEU A 140 5.66 -27.30 -28.20
CA LEU A 140 5.77 -26.11 -29.05
C LEU A 140 7.00 -26.15 -29.95
N LYS A 141 8.09 -26.75 -29.48
CA LYS A 141 9.28 -26.98 -30.29
C LYS A 141 9.07 -28.05 -31.39
N GLU A 142 8.29 -29.10 -31.13
CA GLU A 142 7.94 -30.14 -32.10
C GLU A 142 6.90 -29.63 -33.12
N ASP A 143 5.90 -28.87 -32.69
CA ASP A 143 4.82 -28.37 -33.55
C ASP A 143 5.24 -27.14 -34.38
N GLY A 144 6.37 -26.50 -34.01
CA GLY A 144 6.87 -25.27 -34.61
C GLY A 144 6.27 -24.01 -33.99
N ILE A 145 7.06 -22.96 -33.94
CA ILE A 145 6.63 -21.66 -33.43
C ILE A 145 5.65 -21.01 -34.42
N PRO A 146 4.46 -20.53 -34.00
CA PRO A 146 3.54 -19.83 -34.87
C PRO A 146 4.17 -18.60 -35.55
N GLU A 147 3.86 -18.38 -36.84
CA GLU A 147 4.46 -17.29 -37.64
C GLU A 147 4.16 -15.88 -37.09
N ASP A 148 3.13 -15.72 -36.27
CA ASP A 148 2.71 -14.48 -35.60
C ASP A 148 3.27 -14.33 -34.17
N SER A 149 4.09 -15.26 -33.72
CA SER A 149 4.69 -15.26 -32.39
C SER A 149 5.97 -14.42 -32.35
N THR A 150 6.14 -13.65 -31.28
CA THR A 150 7.41 -12.96 -30.96
C THR A 150 8.48 -13.88 -30.37
N LEU A 151 8.12 -15.17 -30.17
CA LEU A 151 9.03 -16.19 -29.66
C LEU A 151 9.95 -16.67 -30.79
N THR A 152 11.27 -16.67 -30.55
CA THR A 152 12.26 -17.21 -31.47
C THR A 152 12.71 -18.62 -31.05
N GLU A 153 13.25 -19.42 -31.99
CA GLU A 153 13.80 -20.74 -31.62
C GLU A 153 14.87 -20.67 -30.53
N GLU A 154 15.71 -19.63 -30.54
CA GLU A 154 16.73 -19.40 -29.54
C GLU A 154 16.14 -19.12 -28.15
N LYS A 155 15.07 -18.33 -28.08
CA LYS A 155 14.35 -18.06 -26.82
C LYS A 155 13.61 -19.29 -26.32
N LEU A 156 13.07 -20.10 -27.22
CA LEU A 156 12.40 -21.36 -26.88
C LEU A 156 13.40 -22.38 -26.35
N ASP A 157 14.56 -22.49 -26.96
CA ASP A 157 15.63 -23.37 -26.51
C ASP A 157 16.19 -22.96 -25.16
N PHE A 158 16.37 -21.64 -24.95
CA PHE A 158 16.79 -21.11 -23.67
C PHE A 158 15.73 -21.37 -22.58
N ALA A 159 14.44 -21.16 -22.88
CA ALA A 159 13.38 -21.48 -21.93
C ALA A 159 13.34 -22.96 -21.58
N ILE A 160 13.47 -23.86 -22.57
CA ILE A 160 13.53 -25.31 -22.32
C ILE A 160 14.73 -25.64 -21.43
N GLN A 161 15.91 -25.10 -21.71
CA GLN A 161 17.11 -25.31 -20.91
C GLN A 161 16.92 -24.88 -19.46
N VAL A 162 16.38 -23.69 -19.23
CA VAL A 162 16.10 -23.17 -17.88
C VAL A 162 15.13 -24.07 -17.12
N TYR A 163 14.05 -24.53 -17.78
CA TYR A 163 13.11 -25.46 -17.16
C TYR A 163 13.67 -26.89 -16.99
N GLU A 164 14.58 -27.33 -17.84
CA GLU A 164 15.31 -28.62 -17.67
C GLU A 164 16.30 -28.53 -16.51
N GLU A 165 17.02 -27.42 -16.36
CA GLU A 165 17.91 -27.18 -15.23
C GLU A 165 17.10 -27.11 -13.93
N ALA A 166 16.01 -26.34 -13.91
CA ALA A 166 15.10 -26.27 -12.78
C ALA A 166 14.46 -27.64 -12.45
N ALA A 167 14.02 -28.40 -13.44
CA ALA A 167 13.51 -29.77 -13.26
C ALA A 167 14.60 -30.78 -12.84
N GLY A 168 15.86 -30.56 -13.26
CA GLY A 168 17.01 -31.34 -12.82
C GLY A 168 17.40 -31.03 -11.37
N GLU A 169 17.22 -29.79 -10.94
CA GLU A 169 17.40 -29.36 -9.56
C GLU A 169 16.21 -29.75 -8.65
N THR A 170 14.99 -29.87 -9.19
CA THR A 170 13.83 -30.43 -8.48
C THR A 170 13.94 -31.93 -8.17
N GLY A 171 14.81 -32.67 -8.86
CA GLY A 171 15.28 -33.99 -8.38
C GLY A 171 15.92 -33.90 -6.98
N TYR A 172 16.29 -32.73 -6.54
CA TYR A 172 16.72 -32.39 -5.19
C TYR A 172 15.56 -32.30 -4.19
N ASN A 173 14.34 -31.94 -4.62
CA ASN A 173 13.27 -31.53 -3.74
C ASN A 173 12.20 -32.58 -3.40
N THR A 174 12.14 -33.70 -4.08
CA THR A 174 11.14 -34.74 -3.76
C THR A 174 11.38 -35.45 -2.42
N ASN A 175 12.52 -35.22 -1.77
CA ASN A 175 12.82 -35.75 -0.44
C ASN A 175 12.93 -34.72 0.70
N LEU A 176 12.73 -33.42 0.45
CA LEU A 176 13.13 -32.37 1.38
C LEU A 176 12.03 -31.41 1.82
N ALA A 177 10.86 -31.41 1.19
CA ALA A 177 9.70 -30.77 1.77
C ALA A 177 9.16 -31.65 2.89
N SER A 178 9.76 -31.61 4.08
CA SER A 178 9.10 -32.15 5.26
C SER A 178 7.90 -31.24 5.53
N VAL A 179 6.73 -31.65 5.00
CA VAL A 179 5.45 -31.04 5.38
C VAL A 179 5.36 -31.09 6.89
N THR A 180 5.25 -29.93 7.52
CA THR A 180 5.10 -29.89 8.97
C THR A 180 3.81 -30.59 9.36
N SER A 181 3.85 -31.41 10.41
CA SER A 181 2.65 -32.04 10.98
C SER A 181 1.72 -31.04 11.67
N TYR A 182 2.02 -29.75 11.59
CA TYR A 182 1.27 -28.66 12.19
C TYR A 182 1.23 -27.44 11.27
N GLU A 183 0.26 -26.60 11.51
CA GLU A 183 0.05 -25.31 10.86
C GLU A 183 -0.15 -24.23 11.91
N PHE A 184 0.08 -22.97 11.55
CA PHE A 184 -0.16 -21.84 12.44
C PHE A 184 -1.51 -21.21 12.19
N GLU A 185 -2.42 -21.30 13.16
CA GLU A 185 -3.65 -20.52 13.15
C GLU A 185 -3.40 -19.13 13.75
N ILE A 186 -3.58 -18.08 12.94
CA ILE A 186 -3.34 -16.70 13.35
C ILE A 186 -4.45 -16.22 14.29
N VAL A 187 -4.05 -15.63 15.40
CA VAL A 187 -5.00 -15.05 16.37
C VAL A 187 -5.26 -13.58 16.02
N ASP A 188 -6.41 -13.31 15.40
CA ASP A 188 -6.85 -11.95 15.10
C ASP A 188 -7.27 -11.19 16.36
N VAL A 189 -6.68 -10.01 16.59
CA VAL A 189 -6.96 -9.15 17.74
C VAL A 189 -7.87 -7.97 17.43
N SER A 190 -8.28 -7.79 16.17
CA SER A 190 -9.08 -6.63 15.71
C SER A 190 -10.40 -6.51 16.45
N LEU A 191 -11.13 -7.62 16.62
CA LEU A 191 -12.38 -7.65 17.39
C LEU A 191 -12.20 -7.14 18.82
N TYR A 192 -11.12 -7.53 19.48
CA TYR A 192 -10.84 -7.15 20.88
C TYR A 192 -10.47 -5.67 21.01
N ASN A 193 -9.78 -5.10 20.02
CA ASN A 193 -9.52 -3.65 19.93
C ASN A 193 -10.83 -2.89 19.76
N MET A 194 -11.71 -3.32 18.85
CA MET A 194 -13.01 -2.71 18.63
C MET A 194 -13.90 -2.79 19.87
N LEU A 195 -13.95 -3.94 20.56
CA LEU A 195 -14.69 -4.12 21.81
C LEU A 195 -14.16 -3.20 22.92
N SER A 196 -12.85 -3.05 23.04
CA SER A 196 -12.23 -2.15 23.99
C SER A 196 -12.60 -0.69 23.72
N PHE A 197 -12.47 -0.24 22.48
CA PHE A 197 -12.82 1.13 22.08
C PHE A 197 -14.30 1.43 22.29
N ALA A 198 -15.20 0.59 21.75
CA ALA A 198 -16.64 0.74 21.90
C ALA A 198 -17.08 0.73 23.36
N GLY A 199 -16.43 -0.12 24.17
CA GLY A 199 -16.68 -0.20 25.61
C GLY A 199 -16.39 1.13 26.31
N TRP A 200 -15.25 1.75 26.06
CA TRP A 200 -14.90 3.05 26.64
C TRP A 200 -15.78 4.18 26.12
N LEU A 201 -16.18 4.15 24.84
CA LEU A 201 -17.11 5.11 24.25
C LEU A 201 -18.46 5.14 24.98
N VAL A 202 -18.93 4.01 25.49
CA VAL A 202 -20.16 3.91 26.29
C VAL A 202 -19.89 4.18 27.78
N ALA A 203 -18.82 3.62 28.33
CA ALA A 203 -18.55 3.69 29.77
C ALA A 203 -18.33 5.11 30.28
N VAL A 204 -17.50 5.91 29.58
CA VAL A 204 -17.10 7.24 30.04
C VAL A 204 -18.30 8.19 30.16
N PRO A 205 -19.17 8.38 29.15
CA PRO A 205 -20.38 9.20 29.28
C PRO A 205 -21.32 8.70 30.39
N MET A 206 -21.49 7.39 30.51
CA MET A 206 -22.37 6.81 31.51
C MET A 206 -21.86 6.97 32.94
N LEU A 207 -20.54 6.91 33.18
CA LEU A 207 -19.92 7.21 34.45
C LEU A 207 -20.12 8.69 34.85
N ILE A 208 -20.02 9.62 33.91
CA ILE A 208 -20.29 11.04 34.14
C ILE A 208 -21.77 11.24 34.54
N VAL A 209 -22.70 10.62 33.81
CA VAL A 209 -24.13 10.65 34.15
C VAL A 209 -24.38 10.04 35.54
N LEU A 210 -23.75 8.94 35.86
CA LEU A 210 -23.87 8.27 37.16
C LEU A 210 -23.31 9.16 38.29
N ALA A 211 -22.12 9.75 38.12
CA ALA A 211 -21.53 10.67 39.08
C ALA A 211 -22.46 11.85 39.37
N TYR A 212 -23.01 12.46 38.29
CA TYR A 212 -23.98 13.55 38.41
C TYR A 212 -25.25 13.12 39.16
N ALA A 213 -25.75 11.92 38.87
CA ALA A 213 -26.91 11.35 39.55
C ALA A 213 -26.65 11.04 41.03
N LEU A 214 -25.42 10.58 41.37
CA LEU A 214 -25.03 10.20 42.73
C LEU A 214 -24.72 11.42 43.62
N LEU A 215 -24.18 12.52 43.10
CA LEU A 215 -23.82 13.73 43.85
C LEU A 215 -25.03 14.43 44.48
N GLY A 216 -26.22 13.87 44.34
CA GLY A 216 -27.39 14.29 45.13
C GLY A 216 -27.98 15.63 44.76
N ILE A 217 -27.57 16.22 43.67
CA ILE A 217 -28.14 17.46 43.17
C ILE A 217 -29.65 17.26 43.00
N LYS A 218 -30.46 17.90 43.84
CA LYS A 218 -31.94 17.84 43.83
C LYS A 218 -32.47 18.41 42.52
N VAL A 219 -32.62 17.58 41.49
CA VAL A 219 -33.03 18.02 40.15
C VAL A 219 -34.35 17.35 39.78
N ARG A 220 -35.30 18.12 39.21
CA ARG A 220 -36.49 17.56 38.56
C ARG A 220 -36.05 16.55 37.48
N GLY A 221 -36.78 15.47 37.24
CA GLY A 221 -36.47 14.44 36.26
C GLY A 221 -36.15 14.99 34.85
N SER A 222 -36.83 16.07 34.45
CA SER A 222 -36.55 16.79 33.20
C SER A 222 -35.14 17.46 33.17
N ARG A 223 -34.66 17.98 34.32
CA ARG A 223 -33.32 18.58 34.39
C ARG A 223 -32.22 17.50 34.43
N LEU A 224 -32.51 16.33 34.98
CA LEU A 224 -31.59 15.19 34.91
C LEU A 224 -31.45 14.66 33.48
N ALA A 225 -32.57 14.53 32.76
CA ALA A 225 -32.55 14.17 31.35
C ALA A 225 -31.81 15.23 30.50
N LEU A 226 -32.07 16.55 30.77
CA LEU A 226 -31.36 17.62 30.09
C LEU A 226 -29.86 17.60 30.38
N GLY A 227 -29.45 17.34 31.62
CA GLY A 227 -28.04 17.19 31.99
C GLY A 227 -27.37 16.00 31.31
N THR A 228 -28.08 14.89 31.17
CA THR A 228 -27.58 13.71 30.42
C THR A 228 -27.36 14.04 28.94
N VAL A 229 -28.33 14.71 28.31
CA VAL A 229 -28.22 15.17 26.92
C VAL A 229 -27.06 16.16 26.78
N ALA A 230 -26.89 17.09 27.71
CA ALA A 230 -25.80 18.06 27.69
C ALA A 230 -24.42 17.35 27.77
N VAL A 231 -24.27 16.34 28.62
CA VAL A 231 -23.02 15.55 28.72
C VAL A 231 -22.74 14.81 27.41
N ILE A 232 -23.74 14.17 26.81
CA ILE A 232 -23.60 13.49 25.52
C ILE A 232 -23.21 14.50 24.43
N LEU A 233 -23.84 15.70 24.40
CA LEU A 233 -23.51 16.72 23.43
C LEU A 233 -22.08 17.27 23.62
N VAL A 234 -21.64 17.52 24.86
CA VAL A 234 -20.26 17.95 25.13
C VAL A 234 -19.25 16.91 24.68
N PHE A 235 -19.55 15.62 24.95
CA PHE A 235 -18.70 14.53 24.48
C PHE A 235 -18.69 14.43 22.96
N ALA A 236 -19.84 14.52 22.30
CA ALA A 236 -19.96 14.50 20.84
C ALA A 236 -19.22 15.68 20.18
N ILE A 237 -19.35 16.89 20.78
CA ILE A 237 -18.61 18.07 20.34
C ILE A 237 -17.10 17.87 20.52
N GLY A 238 -16.66 17.37 21.68
CA GLY A 238 -15.25 17.07 21.95
C GLY A 238 -14.68 16.04 20.95
N LEU A 239 -15.42 14.99 20.67
CA LEU A 239 -15.07 14.00 19.66
C LEU A 239 -15.04 14.60 18.25
N GLY A 240 -16.02 15.43 17.91
CA GLY A 240 -16.07 16.14 16.63
C GLY A 240 -14.89 17.10 16.44
N ILE A 241 -14.45 17.78 17.52
CA ILE A 241 -13.24 18.63 17.49
C ILE A 241 -11.99 17.76 17.30
N TYR A 242 -11.89 16.63 18.01
CA TYR A 242 -10.76 15.70 17.90
C TYR A 242 -10.64 15.08 16.49
N LEU A 243 -11.78 14.71 15.89
CA LEU A 243 -11.84 14.13 14.55
C LEU A 243 -12.04 15.18 13.44
N ARG A 244 -11.87 16.46 13.73
CA ARG A 244 -12.21 17.55 12.79
C ARG A 244 -11.51 17.35 11.45
N ASN A 245 -10.21 17.16 11.45
CA ASN A 245 -9.42 17.02 10.24
C ASN A 245 -9.78 15.75 9.46
N ASP A 246 -10.07 14.66 10.16
CA ASP A 246 -10.55 13.41 9.55
C ASP A 246 -11.91 13.62 8.87
N ILE A 247 -12.82 14.32 9.55
CA ILE A 247 -14.15 14.62 9.02
C ILE A 247 -14.06 15.56 7.81
N THR A 248 -13.22 16.61 7.87
CA THR A 248 -13.04 17.54 6.74
C THR A 248 -12.44 16.82 5.54
N THR A 249 -11.46 15.96 5.73
CA THR A 249 -10.91 15.10 4.67
C THR A 249 -11.99 14.23 4.04
N MET A 250 -12.76 13.51 4.86
CA MET A 250 -13.85 12.65 4.35
C MET A 250 -14.91 13.44 3.58
N LEU A 251 -15.28 14.63 4.04
CA LEU A 251 -16.28 15.48 3.39
C LEU A 251 -15.80 16.12 2.09
N SER A 252 -14.48 16.23 1.90
CA SER A 252 -13.87 16.82 0.70
C SER A 252 -13.85 15.90 -0.51
N VAL A 253 -14.08 14.58 -0.33
CA VAL A 253 -14.10 13.63 -1.43
C VAL A 253 -15.25 13.95 -2.38
N ASN A 254 -14.94 14.19 -3.64
CA ASN A 254 -15.92 14.50 -4.69
C ASN A 254 -15.56 13.76 -5.98
N GLU A 255 -16.57 13.37 -6.73
CA GLU A 255 -16.43 13.03 -8.14
C GLU A 255 -16.27 14.33 -8.92
N TYR A 256 -15.11 14.51 -9.54
CA TYR A 256 -14.75 15.72 -10.28
C TYR A 256 -15.14 15.63 -11.75
N ALA A 257 -14.95 14.45 -12.33
CA ALA A 257 -15.34 14.07 -13.68
C ALA A 257 -15.64 12.54 -13.66
N PRO A 258 -16.22 11.96 -14.71
CA PRO A 258 -16.39 10.51 -14.80
C PRO A 258 -15.07 9.79 -14.50
N ASP A 259 -15.09 8.85 -13.55
CA ASP A 259 -13.95 8.03 -13.10
C ASP A 259 -12.76 8.83 -12.53
N VAL A 260 -12.97 10.13 -12.22
CA VAL A 260 -11.97 11.03 -11.62
C VAL A 260 -12.50 11.62 -10.33
N TYR A 261 -11.81 11.33 -9.24
CA TYR A 261 -12.17 11.80 -7.92
C TYR A 261 -11.13 12.77 -7.37
N THR A 262 -11.56 13.67 -6.51
CA THR A 262 -10.68 14.62 -5.81
C THR A 262 -10.86 14.50 -4.31
N ILE A 263 -9.76 14.72 -3.56
CA ILE A 263 -9.76 14.78 -2.11
C ILE A 263 -8.79 15.87 -1.62
N ARG A 264 -9.21 16.62 -0.60
CA ARG A 264 -8.32 17.45 0.20
C ARG A 264 -8.01 16.74 1.50
N VAL A 265 -6.74 16.45 1.74
CA VAL A 265 -6.28 15.69 2.90
C VAL A 265 -5.87 16.65 4.01
N ASP A 266 -6.81 16.91 4.94
CA ASP A 266 -6.58 17.67 6.18
C ASP A 266 -6.17 16.74 7.34
N SER A 267 -6.42 15.43 7.23
CA SER A 267 -6.06 14.44 8.25
C SER A 267 -4.56 14.16 8.26
N ASP A 268 -4.02 13.96 9.46
CA ASP A 268 -2.63 13.51 9.64
C ASP A 268 -2.51 12.02 9.27
N TYR A 269 -1.84 11.72 8.15
CA TYR A 269 -1.51 10.36 7.70
C TYR A 269 -0.22 9.82 8.33
N LYS A 270 0.36 10.56 9.32
CA LYS A 270 1.45 10.15 10.19
C LYS A 270 2.72 9.68 9.45
N LEU A 271 3.09 10.40 8.39
CA LEU A 271 4.25 10.04 7.59
C LEU A 271 5.53 9.90 8.43
N ASP A 272 5.83 10.86 9.32
CA ASP A 272 7.07 10.83 10.10
C ASP A 272 7.15 9.59 11.02
N LYS A 273 5.99 9.16 11.54
CA LYS A 273 5.92 7.92 12.29
C LYS A 273 6.16 6.71 11.40
N LEU A 274 5.57 6.68 10.20
CA LEU A 274 5.78 5.60 9.23
C LEU A 274 7.24 5.53 8.77
N LEU A 275 7.87 6.67 8.51
CA LEU A 275 9.29 6.73 8.17
C LEU A 275 10.20 6.20 9.29
N SER A 276 9.81 6.39 10.54
CA SER A 276 10.51 5.83 11.71
C SER A 276 10.22 4.35 11.92
N ASP A 277 8.95 3.93 11.75
CA ASP A 277 8.53 2.54 11.96
C ASP A 277 8.97 1.63 10.79
N GLY A 278 8.99 2.17 9.57
CA GLY A 278 9.28 1.45 8.33
C GLY A 278 8.06 0.75 7.72
N SER A 279 8.23 0.37 6.46
CA SER A 279 7.29 -0.47 5.71
C SER A 279 8.08 -1.23 4.64
N TYR A 280 7.77 -2.50 4.42
CA TYR A 280 8.60 -3.37 3.58
C TYR A 280 7.87 -3.84 2.31
N ASP A 281 6.56 -3.94 2.37
CA ASP A 281 5.68 -4.38 1.30
C ASP A 281 4.27 -3.79 1.50
N GLU A 282 3.35 -4.10 0.62
CA GLU A 282 1.94 -3.68 0.72
C GLU A 282 1.27 -4.20 2.00
N ASN A 283 1.61 -5.42 2.41
CA ASN A 283 1.01 -6.05 3.59
C ASN A 283 1.47 -5.38 4.88
N SER A 284 2.75 -5.03 4.98
CA SER A 284 3.30 -4.29 6.11
C SER A 284 2.70 -2.88 6.16
N LEU A 285 2.56 -2.21 5.01
CA LEU A 285 1.89 -0.92 4.92
C LEU A 285 0.41 -1.02 5.31
N ALA A 286 -0.33 -2.00 4.77
CA ALA A 286 -1.74 -2.22 5.12
C ALA A 286 -1.93 -2.43 6.63
N ARG A 287 -1.09 -3.25 7.27
CA ARG A 287 -1.10 -3.47 8.73
C ARG A 287 -0.79 -2.18 9.49
N TRP A 288 0.24 -1.45 9.05
CA TRP A 288 0.61 -0.19 9.69
C TRP A 288 -0.53 0.83 9.60
N VAL A 289 -1.12 1.01 8.42
CA VAL A 289 -2.25 1.89 8.15
C VAL A 289 -3.47 1.48 8.99
N SER A 290 -3.83 0.19 8.98
CA SER A 290 -4.89 -0.37 9.82
C SER A 290 -4.72 0.02 11.29
N SER A 291 -3.52 -0.19 11.83
CA SER A 291 -3.23 0.01 13.26
C SER A 291 -3.14 1.48 13.65
N ASN A 292 -2.59 2.33 12.80
CA ASN A 292 -2.28 3.72 13.15
C ASN A 292 -3.36 4.72 12.71
N LEU A 293 -4.12 4.41 11.65
CA LEU A 293 -5.14 5.31 11.11
C LEU A 293 -6.57 4.78 11.29
N PHE A 294 -6.79 3.45 11.41
CA PHE A 294 -8.13 2.85 11.36
C PHE A 294 -8.46 1.92 12.53
N TRP A 295 -7.84 2.12 13.70
CA TRP A 295 -8.15 1.36 14.93
C TRP A 295 -8.12 -0.16 14.76
N ASN A 296 -7.20 -0.66 13.92
CA ASN A 296 -7.05 -2.08 13.54
C ASN A 296 -8.25 -2.65 12.74
N LEU A 297 -8.97 -1.82 11.99
CA LEU A 297 -9.89 -2.34 10.97
C LEU A 297 -9.06 -2.94 9.82
N PRO A 298 -9.45 -4.11 9.30
CA PRO A 298 -8.70 -4.75 8.23
C PRO A 298 -8.71 -3.87 6.98
N ILE A 299 -7.54 -3.70 6.38
CA ILE A 299 -7.32 -2.99 5.12
C ILE A 299 -6.59 -3.92 4.19
N ASP A 300 -6.92 -3.84 2.94
CA ASP A 300 -6.29 -4.56 1.86
C ASP A 300 -5.76 -3.60 0.82
N LEU A 301 -4.59 -3.90 0.30
CA LEU A 301 -3.96 -3.19 -0.80
C LEU A 301 -3.69 -4.21 -1.89
N ASP A 302 -4.07 -3.91 -3.12
CA ASP A 302 -3.84 -4.75 -4.28
C ASP A 302 -3.12 -3.92 -5.34
N ILE A 303 -1.80 -4.09 -5.43
CA ILE A 303 -0.99 -3.38 -6.40
C ILE A 303 -0.72 -4.32 -7.56
N SER A 304 -1.52 -4.17 -8.61
CA SER A 304 -1.34 -4.90 -9.87
C SER A 304 -0.23 -4.27 -10.74
N GLU A 305 0.12 -4.97 -11.82
CA GLU A 305 1.10 -4.46 -12.80
C GLU A 305 0.58 -3.23 -13.51
N PHE A 306 1.42 -2.22 -13.61
CA PHE A 306 1.16 -1.04 -14.41
C PHE A 306 2.38 -0.70 -15.29
N SER A 307 2.14 -0.15 -16.46
CA SER A 307 3.15 0.39 -17.34
C SER A 307 3.09 1.90 -17.32
N CYS A 308 4.11 2.58 -17.78
CA CYS A 308 4.15 4.04 -17.67
C CYS A 308 5.17 4.67 -18.59
N CYS A 309 5.07 5.99 -18.75
CA CYS A 309 6.18 6.81 -19.21
C CYS A 309 6.20 8.16 -18.50
N SER A 310 7.36 8.78 -18.44
CA SER A 310 7.52 10.14 -17.90
C SER A 310 8.59 10.90 -18.65
N PHE A 311 8.44 12.24 -18.69
CA PHE A 311 9.47 13.13 -19.22
C PHE A 311 9.46 14.49 -18.53
N ALA A 312 10.59 15.19 -18.59
CA ALA A 312 10.72 16.58 -18.19
C ALA A 312 11.02 17.45 -19.42
N CYS A 313 10.50 18.68 -19.47
CA CYS A 313 10.80 19.66 -20.50
C CYS A 313 10.60 21.07 -19.94
N THR A 314 10.87 22.08 -20.76
CA THR A 314 10.67 23.49 -20.39
C THR A 314 9.58 24.09 -21.30
N SER A 315 8.69 24.91 -20.73
CA SER A 315 7.67 25.62 -21.51
C SER A 315 8.29 26.82 -22.25
N LEU A 316 7.52 27.38 -23.21
CA LEU A 316 7.93 28.61 -23.89
C LEU A 316 8.06 29.82 -22.93
N SER A 317 7.39 29.80 -21.79
CA SER A 317 7.50 30.81 -20.73
C SER A 317 8.69 30.60 -19.81
N GLY A 318 9.39 29.48 -19.95
CA GLY A 318 10.53 29.09 -19.12
C GLY A 318 10.15 28.26 -17.89
N ASN A 319 8.86 27.89 -17.74
CA ASN A 319 8.43 26.99 -16.65
C ASN A 319 8.88 25.56 -16.91
N HIS A 320 9.18 24.82 -15.87
CA HIS A 320 9.54 23.42 -15.96
C HIS A 320 8.27 22.56 -15.93
N LEU A 321 8.14 21.71 -16.95
CA LEU A 321 7.01 20.81 -17.12
C LEU A 321 7.45 19.36 -16.90
N PHE A 322 6.58 18.58 -16.28
CA PHE A 322 6.74 17.15 -16.06
C PHE A 322 5.53 16.42 -16.65
N GLY A 323 5.76 15.58 -17.66
CA GLY A 323 4.74 14.78 -18.35
C GLY A 323 4.70 13.34 -17.82
N ARG A 324 3.50 12.77 -17.69
CA ARG A 324 3.27 11.44 -17.14
C ARG A 324 2.10 10.74 -17.82
N ASN A 325 2.29 9.50 -18.33
CA ASN A 325 1.23 8.55 -18.65
C ASN A 325 1.22 7.43 -17.61
N TYR A 326 0.05 7.12 -17.09
CA TYR A 326 -0.21 5.97 -16.24
C TYR A 326 -1.00 4.92 -17.05
N ASP A 327 -0.37 3.78 -17.30
CA ASP A 327 -0.93 2.72 -18.12
C ASP A 327 -1.26 1.52 -17.22
N HIS A 328 -2.53 1.12 -17.20
CA HIS A 328 -3.03 0.04 -16.35
C HIS A 328 -4.27 -0.61 -16.98
N VAL A 329 -4.83 -1.63 -16.35
CA VAL A 329 -6.21 -2.07 -16.62
C VAL A 329 -7.18 -0.97 -16.18
N THR A 330 -8.44 -1.04 -16.60
CA THR A 330 -9.46 -0.03 -16.26
C THR A 330 -9.51 0.24 -14.77
N THR A 331 -9.33 1.51 -14.39
CA THR A 331 -9.34 1.99 -13.01
C THR A 331 -9.80 3.43 -12.93
N ASP A 332 -10.14 3.90 -11.72
CA ASP A 332 -10.50 5.27 -11.43
C ASP A 332 -9.29 6.01 -10.82
N THR A 333 -9.19 7.31 -11.08
CA THR A 333 -8.12 8.15 -10.55
C THR A 333 -8.58 8.94 -9.34
N LEU A 334 -7.76 8.97 -8.29
CA LEU A 334 -7.90 9.94 -7.21
C LEU A 334 -6.80 10.99 -7.31
N ILE A 335 -7.19 12.25 -7.43
CA ILE A 335 -6.29 13.41 -7.35
C ILE A 335 -6.42 14.02 -5.96
N MET A 336 -5.30 14.07 -5.24
CA MET A 336 -5.26 14.51 -3.84
C MET A 336 -4.42 15.77 -3.69
N TYR A 337 -4.95 16.70 -2.90
CA TYR A 337 -4.19 17.83 -2.36
C TYR A 337 -3.93 17.58 -0.89
N SER A 338 -2.67 17.66 -0.47
CA SER A 338 -2.27 17.58 0.93
C SER A 338 -1.37 18.76 1.30
N GLU A 339 -1.51 19.25 2.54
CA GLU A 339 -0.70 20.35 3.10
C GLU A 339 -0.32 19.93 4.53
N PRO A 340 0.68 19.03 4.70
CA PRO A 340 1.10 18.54 6.01
C PRO A 340 1.73 19.68 6.83
N GLU A 341 1.57 19.63 8.16
CA GLU A 341 2.04 20.69 9.08
C GLU A 341 3.58 20.87 9.00
N ASP A 342 4.32 19.79 8.84
CA ASP A 342 5.78 19.77 8.78
C ASP A 342 6.32 19.33 7.40
N GLY A 343 5.70 19.78 6.31
CA GLY A 343 6.11 19.42 4.95
C GLY A 343 5.56 20.35 3.88
N TYR A 344 5.90 20.08 2.63
CA TYR A 344 5.43 20.84 1.47
C TYR A 344 4.01 20.45 1.09
N ALA A 345 3.20 21.44 0.69
CA ALA A 345 1.94 21.15 0.03
C ALA A 345 2.19 20.42 -1.30
N SER A 346 1.32 19.47 -1.65
CA SER A 346 1.46 18.66 -2.85
C SER A 346 0.12 18.40 -3.53
N ILE A 347 0.17 18.21 -4.86
CA ILE A 347 -0.90 17.62 -5.67
C ILE A 347 -0.35 16.31 -6.22
N ALA A 348 -1.03 15.22 -5.90
CA ALA A 348 -0.58 13.88 -6.25
C ALA A 348 -1.74 13.01 -6.74
N THR A 349 -1.43 11.93 -7.43
CA THR A 349 -2.42 10.95 -7.88
C THR A 349 -2.22 9.60 -7.21
N THR A 350 -3.29 8.83 -7.14
CA THR A 350 -3.26 7.41 -6.85
C THR A 350 -4.34 6.67 -7.63
N ASP A 351 -4.06 5.41 -7.89
CA ASP A 351 -4.99 4.49 -8.52
C ASP A 351 -5.95 3.92 -7.46
N LEU A 352 -7.26 4.10 -7.68
CA LEU A 352 -8.28 3.59 -6.75
C LEU A 352 -8.41 2.06 -6.78
N ALA A 353 -7.91 1.39 -7.81
CA ALA A 353 -7.85 -0.07 -7.83
C ALA A 353 -6.86 -0.63 -6.79
N ILE A 354 -5.83 0.14 -6.42
CA ILE A 354 -4.84 -0.25 -5.40
C ILE A 354 -5.49 -0.33 -4.01
N ILE A 355 -6.49 0.50 -3.74
CA ILE A 355 -7.18 0.54 -2.45
C ILE A 355 -8.32 -0.46 -2.47
N SER A 356 -8.07 -1.68 -2.03
CA SER A 356 -9.08 -2.71 -1.88
C SER A 356 -9.51 -2.83 -0.41
N MET A 357 -10.78 -3.14 -0.17
CA MET A 357 -11.36 -3.21 1.16
C MET A 357 -11.86 -4.61 1.50
N GLY A 358 -11.02 -5.60 1.27
CA GLY A 358 -11.29 -6.99 1.60
C GLY A 358 -12.01 -7.77 0.50
N GLY A 359 -11.33 -8.74 -0.11
CA GLY A 359 -11.85 -9.60 -1.17
C GLY A 359 -12.04 -8.86 -2.50
N ASP A 360 -12.86 -9.41 -3.38
CA ASP A 360 -13.18 -8.83 -4.71
C ASP A 360 -13.89 -7.46 -4.67
N ASN A 361 -13.95 -6.82 -3.51
CA ASN A 361 -14.58 -5.52 -3.33
C ASN A 361 -13.53 -4.41 -3.47
N LYS A 362 -13.19 -4.10 -4.71
CA LYS A 362 -12.56 -2.81 -5.06
C LYS A 362 -13.40 -1.68 -4.46
N LEU A 363 -12.77 -0.55 -4.15
CA LEU A 363 -13.47 0.64 -3.64
C LEU A 363 -14.42 1.17 -4.72
N ARG A 364 -15.57 0.53 -4.87
CA ARG A 364 -16.54 0.79 -5.95
C ARG A 364 -17.28 2.10 -5.80
N GLU A 365 -17.24 2.69 -4.60
CA GLU A 365 -17.95 3.93 -4.28
C GLU A 365 -17.06 4.84 -3.43
N PRO A 366 -16.09 5.56 -4.02
CA PRO A 366 -15.20 6.46 -3.29
C PRO A 366 -15.97 7.52 -2.48
N CYS A 367 -17.12 7.95 -2.97
CA CYS A 367 -17.99 8.91 -2.30
C CYS A 367 -18.91 8.32 -1.21
N SER A 368 -18.93 7.00 -1.00
CA SER A 368 -19.62 6.39 0.14
C SER A 368 -18.96 6.78 1.47
N LEU A 369 -19.68 6.69 2.59
CA LEU A 369 -19.10 6.98 3.91
C LEU A 369 -17.86 6.11 4.20
N TYR A 370 -17.92 4.86 3.77
CA TYR A 370 -16.86 3.89 3.93
C TYR A 370 -15.67 4.26 3.04
N GLY A 371 -15.89 4.50 1.73
CA GLY A 371 -14.86 4.95 0.80
C GLY A 371 -14.14 6.19 1.30
N ARG A 372 -14.89 7.25 1.65
CA ARG A 372 -14.35 8.49 2.20
C ARG A 372 -13.45 8.26 3.42
N ALA A 373 -13.83 7.33 4.30
CA ALA A 373 -13.03 7.03 5.49
C ALA A 373 -11.66 6.44 5.12
N PHE A 374 -11.62 5.54 4.13
CA PHE A 374 -10.38 4.87 3.72
C PHE A 374 -9.46 5.75 2.88
N LEU A 375 -10.01 6.62 2.07
CA LEU A 375 -9.23 7.56 1.26
C LEU A 375 -8.37 8.54 2.08
N ARG A 376 -8.54 8.59 3.40
CA ARG A 376 -7.63 9.30 4.32
C ARG A 376 -6.20 8.75 4.31
N ALA A 377 -6.02 7.47 3.93
CA ALA A 377 -4.71 6.86 3.79
C ALA A 377 -4.12 6.97 2.36
N ALA A 378 -4.88 7.48 1.41
CA ALA A 378 -4.46 7.59 0.01
C ALA A 378 -3.11 8.29 -0.20
N PRO A 379 -2.69 9.29 0.59
CA PRO A 379 -1.36 9.89 0.44
C PRO A 379 -0.21 8.87 0.54
N LEU A 380 -0.37 7.80 1.32
CA LEU A 380 0.64 6.76 1.48
C LEU A 380 0.75 5.80 0.27
N LEU A 381 -0.11 5.99 -0.73
CA LEU A 381 -0.19 5.20 -1.97
C LEU A 381 0.01 6.07 -3.22
N THR A 382 0.80 7.11 -3.10
CA THR A 382 1.10 8.04 -4.20
C THR A 382 1.72 7.31 -5.40
N SER A 383 1.14 7.50 -6.59
CA SER A 383 1.66 7.00 -7.87
C SER A 383 2.57 8.02 -8.55
N ASP A 384 2.18 9.28 -8.54
CA ASP A 384 2.93 10.44 -9.05
C ASP A 384 2.41 11.73 -8.42
N GLY A 385 3.14 12.84 -8.62
CA GLY A 385 2.72 14.14 -8.13
C GLY A 385 3.81 15.19 -8.15
N ILE A 386 3.41 16.38 -7.72
CA ILE A 386 4.30 17.55 -7.53
C ILE A 386 4.10 18.17 -6.17
N ASN A 387 5.10 18.86 -5.66
CA ASN A 387 4.97 19.69 -4.46
C ASN A 387 5.16 21.19 -4.76
N GLU A 388 4.80 22.02 -3.81
CA GLU A 388 4.89 23.49 -3.93
C GLU A 388 6.34 24.01 -3.99
N ALA A 389 7.33 23.20 -3.58
CA ALA A 389 8.73 23.53 -3.74
C ALA A 389 9.21 23.32 -5.19
N GLY A 390 8.40 22.67 -6.03
CA GLY A 390 8.66 22.42 -7.44
C GLY A 390 9.39 21.10 -7.70
N VAL A 391 9.24 20.10 -6.85
CA VAL A 391 9.70 18.73 -7.11
C VAL A 391 8.56 17.91 -7.68
N GLY A 392 8.83 17.16 -8.75
CA GLY A 392 7.95 16.18 -9.37
C GLY A 392 8.50 14.76 -9.20
N VAL A 393 7.63 13.79 -8.98
CA VAL A 393 8.00 12.38 -8.81
C VAL A 393 6.96 11.45 -9.44
N SER A 394 7.42 10.36 -10.04
CA SER A 394 6.58 9.25 -10.48
C SER A 394 7.33 7.92 -10.39
N CYS A 395 6.62 6.83 -10.22
CA CYS A 395 7.21 5.49 -10.35
C CYS A 395 6.76 4.81 -11.65
N LEU A 396 7.63 3.98 -12.17
CA LEU A 396 7.38 3.18 -13.37
C LEU A 396 7.85 1.76 -13.11
N SER A 397 7.03 0.78 -13.51
CA SER A 397 7.43 -0.63 -13.37
C SER A 397 8.54 -1.00 -14.35
N LEU A 398 9.33 -1.96 -13.95
CA LEU A 398 10.40 -2.58 -14.72
C LEU A 398 10.12 -4.06 -14.91
N ASP A 399 10.72 -4.65 -15.91
CA ASP A 399 10.79 -6.11 -16.02
C ASP A 399 11.45 -6.69 -14.77
N TYR A 400 11.01 -7.89 -14.43
CA TYR A 400 11.34 -8.56 -13.19
C TYR A 400 12.85 -8.66 -12.93
N THR A 401 13.33 -7.98 -11.93
CA THR A 401 14.61 -8.23 -11.26
C THR A 401 14.44 -7.96 -9.77
N ASP A 402 15.27 -8.58 -8.93
CA ASP A 402 15.26 -8.30 -7.50
C ASP A 402 15.88 -6.92 -7.24
N MET A 403 15.07 -5.97 -6.77
CA MET A 403 15.55 -4.66 -6.32
C MET A 403 15.73 -4.57 -4.80
N SER A 404 15.62 -5.69 -4.08
CA SER A 404 15.67 -5.71 -2.62
C SER A 404 16.98 -5.15 -2.09
N GLN A 405 16.90 -4.11 -1.29
CA GLN A 405 18.03 -3.58 -0.54
C GLN A 405 18.02 -4.16 0.88
N ASN A 406 19.15 -4.67 1.33
CA ASN A 406 19.35 -5.21 2.67
C ASN A 406 20.63 -4.62 3.28
N THR A 407 20.68 -3.28 3.37
CA THR A 407 21.87 -2.58 3.89
C THR A 407 21.80 -2.36 5.41
N GLY A 408 20.71 -2.78 6.04
CA GLY A 408 20.45 -2.61 7.49
C GLY A 408 19.82 -1.28 7.85
N LYS A 409 19.38 -0.50 6.87
CA LYS A 409 18.59 0.71 7.08
C LYS A 409 17.11 0.36 7.27
N THR A 410 16.33 1.34 7.75
CA THR A 410 14.88 1.18 7.80
C THR A 410 14.34 0.92 6.39
N GLY A 411 13.54 -0.15 6.24
CA GLY A 411 12.87 -0.46 4.99
C GLY A 411 11.75 0.53 4.71
N LEU A 412 11.63 0.97 3.46
CA LEU A 412 10.61 1.92 3.06
C LEU A 412 9.95 1.46 1.75
N TYR A 413 8.65 1.13 1.83
CA TYR A 413 7.88 0.73 0.68
C TYR A 413 7.77 1.87 -0.35
N LEU A 414 7.95 1.57 -1.62
CA LEU A 414 8.15 2.55 -2.68
C LEU A 414 7.09 3.67 -2.77
N PRO A 415 5.77 3.44 -2.69
CA PRO A 415 4.78 4.53 -2.68
C PRO A 415 4.96 5.48 -1.49
N VAL A 416 5.40 4.96 -0.33
CA VAL A 416 5.71 5.78 0.86
C VAL A 416 6.96 6.62 0.62
N ALA A 417 7.97 6.09 -0.10
CA ALA A 417 9.14 6.87 -0.49
C ALA A 417 8.77 8.05 -1.41
N GLN A 418 7.85 7.84 -2.36
CA GLN A 418 7.33 8.92 -3.20
C GLN A 418 6.59 9.98 -2.37
N ARG A 419 5.75 9.55 -1.41
CA ARG A 419 5.09 10.47 -0.49
C ARG A 419 6.11 11.27 0.33
N ALA A 420 7.16 10.61 0.82
CA ALA A 420 8.22 11.27 1.58
C ALA A 420 9.00 12.29 0.73
N ILE A 421 9.25 12.00 -0.54
CA ILE A 421 9.87 12.97 -1.47
C ILE A 421 8.98 14.20 -1.60
N LEU A 422 7.67 14.02 -1.85
CA LEU A 422 6.74 15.15 -2.00
C LEU A 422 6.61 15.99 -0.73
N ASP A 423 6.61 15.38 0.45
CA ASP A 423 6.45 16.11 1.71
C ASP A 423 7.74 16.79 2.20
N LYS A 424 8.91 16.21 1.91
CA LYS A 424 10.14 16.58 2.61
C LYS A 424 11.25 17.15 1.70
N CYS A 425 11.15 17.03 0.37
CA CYS A 425 12.24 17.41 -0.52
C CYS A 425 11.89 18.65 -1.36
N ALA A 426 12.83 19.58 -1.48
CA ALA A 426 12.73 20.78 -2.32
C ALA A 426 13.58 20.70 -3.59
N SER A 427 14.28 19.60 -3.81
CA SER A 427 15.14 19.38 -4.97
C SER A 427 15.39 17.91 -5.27
N VAL A 428 15.85 17.62 -6.47
CA VAL A 428 16.33 16.29 -6.86
C VAL A 428 17.45 15.79 -5.93
N ASP A 429 18.37 16.67 -5.51
CA ASP A 429 19.45 16.27 -4.59
C ASP A 429 18.91 15.81 -3.23
N GLU A 430 17.95 16.53 -2.67
CA GLU A 430 17.34 16.14 -1.40
C GLU A 430 16.57 14.82 -1.53
N ALA A 431 15.88 14.58 -2.65
CA ALA A 431 15.20 13.32 -2.92
C ALA A 431 16.19 12.15 -3.03
N ILE A 432 17.33 12.33 -3.69
CA ILE A 432 18.41 11.33 -3.76
C ILE A 432 18.93 10.99 -2.36
N GLU A 433 19.20 12.00 -1.52
CA GLU A 433 19.69 11.78 -0.16
C GLU A 433 18.61 11.10 0.73
N LEU A 434 17.33 11.41 0.53
CA LEU A 434 16.24 10.71 1.18
C LEU A 434 16.25 9.23 0.79
N LEU A 435 16.29 8.91 -0.52
CA LEU A 435 16.31 7.53 -0.99
C LEU A 435 17.53 6.76 -0.47
N LYS A 436 18.69 7.41 -0.36
CA LYS A 436 19.90 6.81 0.24
C LYS A 436 19.75 6.54 1.74
N SER A 437 18.81 7.18 2.43
CA SER A 437 18.64 7.04 3.88
C SER A 437 17.87 5.80 4.28
N TYR A 438 17.19 5.14 3.32
CA TYR A 438 16.33 3.99 3.54
C TYR A 438 16.77 2.80 2.67
N ASP A 439 16.33 1.60 3.02
CA ASP A 439 16.30 0.43 2.14
C ASP A 439 14.96 0.43 1.41
N ILE A 440 14.95 0.88 0.15
CA ILE A 440 13.71 0.94 -0.63
C ILE A 440 13.26 -0.48 -0.97
N LYS A 441 11.98 -0.74 -0.74
CA LYS A 441 11.34 -2.03 -0.86
C LYS A 441 10.16 -1.97 -1.83
N THR A 442 9.91 -3.08 -2.51
CA THR A 442 8.73 -3.30 -3.34
C THR A 442 8.13 -4.66 -3.01
N MET A 443 7.03 -5.01 -3.67
CA MET A 443 6.49 -6.36 -3.62
C MET A 443 7.54 -7.37 -4.12
N VAL A 444 7.52 -8.55 -3.53
CA VAL A 444 8.33 -9.66 -4.03
C VAL A 444 7.98 -9.89 -5.51
N GLY A 445 9.01 -9.95 -6.33
CA GLY A 445 8.83 -10.18 -7.74
C GLY A 445 8.48 -8.96 -8.58
N ARG A 446 8.61 -7.75 -8.05
CA ARG A 446 8.35 -6.50 -8.77
C ARG A 446 9.55 -5.58 -8.67
N SER A 447 9.87 -4.95 -9.78
CA SER A 447 10.91 -3.92 -9.86
C SER A 447 10.32 -2.63 -10.37
N PHE A 448 10.85 -1.54 -9.87
CA PHE A 448 10.44 -0.19 -10.25
C PHE A 448 11.64 0.73 -10.28
N HIS A 449 11.51 1.81 -11.02
CA HIS A 449 12.36 2.98 -10.85
C HIS A 449 11.52 4.23 -10.57
N ILE A 450 12.14 5.24 -10.02
CA ILE A 450 11.51 6.52 -9.70
C ILE A 450 12.11 7.58 -10.60
N PHE A 451 11.26 8.26 -11.38
CA PHE A 451 11.63 9.47 -12.08
C PHE A 451 11.41 10.67 -11.15
N ILE A 452 12.41 11.51 -11.00
CA ILE A 452 12.39 12.69 -10.14
C ILE A 452 12.87 13.88 -10.94
N THR A 453 12.14 14.98 -10.89
CA THR A 453 12.51 16.24 -11.54
C THR A 453 12.25 17.42 -10.63
N ASP A 454 12.89 18.56 -10.88
CA ASP A 454 12.63 19.77 -10.13
C ASP A 454 12.63 21.04 -11.00
N LYS A 455 12.16 22.15 -10.44
CA LYS A 455 12.09 23.45 -11.10
C LYS A 455 13.45 24.08 -11.46
N THR A 456 14.57 23.42 -11.18
CA THR A 456 15.88 23.84 -11.71
C THR A 456 16.14 23.28 -13.11
N GLY A 457 15.25 22.40 -13.59
CA GLY A 457 15.37 21.68 -14.85
C GLY A 457 16.22 20.42 -14.74
N ARG A 458 16.61 20.00 -13.53
CA ARG A 458 17.29 18.73 -13.33
C ARG A 458 16.29 17.60 -13.24
N SER A 459 16.57 16.49 -13.90
CA SER A 459 15.79 15.26 -13.83
C SER A 459 16.68 14.02 -13.78
N VAL A 460 16.26 13.04 -13.00
CA VAL A 460 16.99 11.78 -12.79
C VAL A 460 16.03 10.60 -12.73
N VAL A 461 16.57 9.43 -13.05
CA VAL A 461 15.95 8.13 -12.77
C VAL A 461 16.73 7.48 -11.64
N ALA A 462 16.06 7.19 -10.53
CA ALA A 462 16.57 6.38 -9.43
C ALA A 462 16.10 4.94 -9.62
N GLU A 463 17.04 4.01 -9.80
CA GLU A 463 16.76 2.60 -10.02
C GLU A 463 17.68 1.70 -9.21
N TRP A 464 17.26 0.48 -8.94
CA TRP A 464 18.01 -0.46 -8.11
C TRP A 464 18.40 -1.68 -8.95
N VAL A 465 19.71 -1.86 -9.10
CA VAL A 465 20.29 -2.99 -9.83
C VAL A 465 21.08 -3.80 -8.82
N ASP A 466 20.75 -5.08 -8.67
CA ASP A 466 21.34 -5.97 -7.67
C ASP A 466 21.33 -5.37 -6.25
N GLY A 467 20.22 -4.75 -5.86
CA GLY A 467 20.06 -4.08 -4.57
C GLY A 467 20.89 -2.80 -4.39
N VAL A 468 21.50 -2.28 -5.46
CA VAL A 468 22.33 -1.06 -5.42
C VAL A 468 21.60 0.09 -6.11
N LEU A 469 21.36 1.18 -5.38
CA LEU A 469 20.79 2.40 -5.96
C LEU A 469 21.72 2.98 -7.02
N LYS A 470 21.19 3.17 -8.22
CA LYS A 470 21.79 3.87 -9.36
C LYS A 470 21.00 5.14 -9.62
N ILE A 471 21.69 6.23 -9.90
CA ILE A 471 21.10 7.51 -10.32
C ILE A 471 21.57 7.78 -11.74
N VAL A 472 20.63 7.91 -12.65
CA VAL A 472 20.86 8.20 -14.05
C VAL A 472 20.26 9.56 -14.39
N GLU A 473 21.05 10.50 -14.90
CA GLU A 473 20.56 11.79 -15.40
C GLU A 473 19.78 11.51 -16.71
N ALA A 474 18.51 11.85 -16.76
CA ALA A 474 17.66 11.61 -17.92
C ALA A 474 16.42 12.52 -17.89
N ASP A 475 16.04 13.05 -19.05
CA ASP A 475 14.84 13.89 -19.22
C ASP A 475 13.61 13.07 -19.63
N GLN A 476 13.76 11.79 -19.93
CA GLN A 476 12.66 10.89 -20.27
C GLN A 476 12.94 9.46 -19.81
N VAL A 477 11.87 8.71 -19.56
CA VAL A 477 11.93 7.35 -19.06
C VAL A 477 10.69 6.54 -19.43
N THR A 478 10.88 5.25 -19.65
CA THR A 478 9.82 4.24 -19.82
C THR A 478 10.15 2.98 -19.01
N ASN A 479 9.61 1.84 -19.34
CA ASN A 479 9.68 0.62 -18.51
C ASN A 479 10.91 -0.27 -18.81
N PHE A 480 12.13 0.29 -18.79
CA PHE A 480 13.38 -0.48 -18.89
C PHE A 480 14.49 0.19 -18.05
N TYR A 481 15.53 -0.57 -17.71
CA TYR A 481 16.65 -0.07 -16.93
C TYR A 481 17.48 0.95 -17.72
N MET A 482 17.51 2.19 -17.25
CA MET A 482 18.27 3.28 -17.86
C MET A 482 19.79 3.13 -17.66
N SER A 483 20.22 2.44 -16.60
CA SER A 483 21.64 2.14 -16.35
C SER A 483 22.16 0.91 -17.10
N SER A 484 21.30 0.20 -17.85
CA SER A 484 21.69 -0.93 -18.68
C SER A 484 22.39 -0.45 -19.95
N GLU A 485 23.50 -1.11 -20.32
CA GLU A 485 24.20 -0.85 -21.59
C GLU A 485 23.41 -1.38 -22.82
N THR A 486 22.38 -2.17 -22.63
CA THR A 486 21.48 -2.66 -23.67
C THR A 486 20.51 -1.57 -24.09
N SER A 487 20.62 -1.11 -25.34
CA SER A 487 19.63 -0.20 -25.92
C SER A 487 18.26 -0.88 -25.89
N SER A 488 17.27 -0.26 -25.27
CA SER A 488 15.90 -0.77 -25.31
C SER A 488 15.35 -0.66 -26.74
N GLN A 489 14.60 -1.66 -27.16
CA GLN A 489 13.74 -1.56 -28.34
C GLN A 489 12.36 -1.05 -27.90
N CYS A 490 12.28 0.17 -27.35
CA CYS A 490 11.05 0.77 -26.87
C CYS A 490 10.65 1.95 -27.76
N ASP A 491 9.69 1.74 -28.64
CA ASP A 491 9.21 2.77 -29.58
C ASP A 491 8.70 4.02 -28.86
N ARG A 492 8.13 3.87 -27.65
CA ARG A 492 7.68 5.01 -26.82
C ARG A 492 8.88 5.86 -26.37
N TYR A 493 9.94 5.21 -25.89
CA TYR A 493 11.16 5.91 -25.49
C TYR A 493 11.80 6.64 -26.67
N ASP A 494 11.93 5.98 -27.81
CA ASP A 494 12.51 6.57 -29.01
C ASP A 494 11.69 7.76 -29.50
N THR A 495 10.36 7.68 -29.40
CA THR A 495 9.46 8.80 -29.71
C THR A 495 9.67 9.98 -28.77
N LEU A 496 9.79 9.74 -27.44
CA LEU A 496 10.09 10.78 -26.45
C LEU A 496 11.42 11.47 -26.78
N VAL A 497 12.49 10.69 -26.98
CA VAL A 497 13.83 11.21 -27.34
C VAL A 497 13.77 12.08 -28.60
N GLN A 498 13.13 11.58 -29.66
CA GLN A 498 13.04 12.28 -30.94
C GLN A 498 12.28 13.60 -30.78
N ARG A 499 11.07 13.57 -30.19
CA ARG A 499 10.20 14.74 -30.05
C ARG A 499 10.80 15.82 -29.16
N LEU A 500 11.40 15.43 -28.02
CA LEU A 500 12.09 16.36 -27.14
C LEU A 500 13.33 16.97 -27.83
N SER A 501 14.11 16.16 -28.55
CA SER A 501 15.25 16.64 -29.31
C SER A 501 14.87 17.61 -30.44
N ASP A 502 13.83 17.31 -31.22
CA ASP A 502 13.34 18.15 -32.32
C ASP A 502 12.93 19.55 -31.84
N LYS A 503 12.53 19.65 -30.59
CA LYS A 503 12.09 20.89 -29.93
C LYS A 503 13.12 21.47 -28.95
N ASN A 504 14.34 20.91 -28.87
CA ASN A 504 15.38 21.27 -27.90
C ASN A 504 14.87 21.27 -26.46
N GLY A 505 13.98 20.32 -26.11
CA GLY A 505 13.37 20.21 -24.79
C GLY A 505 12.36 21.33 -24.46
N ILE A 506 11.90 22.11 -25.44
CA ILE A 506 10.95 23.22 -25.25
C ILE A 506 9.60 22.87 -25.87
N LEU A 507 8.56 22.71 -25.06
CA LEU A 507 7.20 22.37 -25.47
C LEU A 507 6.21 23.31 -24.78
N THR A 508 5.12 23.66 -25.46
CA THR A 508 3.95 24.20 -24.74
C THR A 508 3.28 23.08 -23.92
N GLU A 509 2.40 23.45 -22.99
CA GLU A 509 1.60 22.50 -22.22
C GLU A 509 0.76 21.59 -23.14
N ASP A 510 0.19 22.16 -24.22
CA ASP A 510 -0.57 21.41 -25.23
C ASP A 510 0.34 20.47 -26.06
N GLU A 511 1.55 20.91 -26.42
CA GLU A 511 2.52 20.06 -27.13
C GLU A 511 3.03 18.94 -26.20
N ALA A 512 3.23 19.21 -24.91
CA ALA A 512 3.60 18.20 -23.92
C ALA A 512 2.47 17.17 -23.74
N MET A 513 1.20 17.60 -23.69
CA MET A 513 0.05 16.69 -23.67
C MET A 513 -0.05 15.89 -24.98
N THR A 514 0.19 16.51 -26.12
CA THR A 514 0.21 15.82 -27.43
C THR A 514 1.31 14.76 -27.44
N LEU A 515 2.49 15.04 -26.89
CA LEU A 515 3.57 14.07 -26.78
C LEU A 515 3.17 12.87 -25.89
N LEU A 516 2.43 13.08 -24.81
CA LEU A 516 1.87 12.00 -24.00
C LEU A 516 0.89 11.14 -24.80
N MET A 517 0.06 11.76 -25.66
CA MET A 517 -0.85 11.01 -26.55
C MET A 517 -0.07 10.20 -27.61
N ASP A 518 1.01 10.76 -28.18
CA ASP A 518 1.85 10.07 -29.18
C ASP A 518 2.51 8.78 -28.59
N VAL A 519 2.67 8.70 -27.25
CA VAL A 519 3.27 7.56 -26.55
C VAL A 519 2.29 6.83 -25.61
N SER A 520 0.99 7.10 -25.77
CA SER A 520 -0.06 6.40 -25.03
C SER A 520 -0.18 4.93 -25.47
N GLN A 521 -0.74 4.11 -24.63
CA GLN A 521 -0.99 2.69 -24.89
C GLN A 521 -2.49 2.42 -24.96
N ASP A 522 -2.91 1.59 -25.93
CA ASP A 522 -4.28 1.12 -26.07
C ASP A 522 -4.26 -0.34 -26.53
N TYR A 523 -3.91 -1.24 -25.62
CA TYR A 523 -3.87 -2.68 -25.84
C TYR A 523 -4.98 -3.37 -25.03
N GLU A 524 -5.30 -4.63 -25.39
CA GLU A 524 -6.38 -5.41 -24.75
C GLU A 524 -6.28 -5.49 -23.22
N HIS A 525 -5.05 -5.48 -22.68
CA HIS A 525 -4.80 -5.66 -21.24
C HIS A 525 -4.13 -4.47 -20.55
N ILE A 526 -3.65 -3.47 -21.29
CA ILE A 526 -3.00 -2.27 -20.76
C ILE A 526 -3.43 -1.08 -21.59
N LYS A 527 -3.97 -0.07 -20.93
CA LYS A 527 -4.40 1.17 -21.56
C LYS A 527 -3.93 2.36 -20.73
N THR A 528 -3.60 3.48 -21.38
CA THR A 528 -3.34 4.74 -20.68
C THR A 528 -4.63 5.22 -20.01
N GLN A 529 -4.68 5.14 -18.69
CA GLN A 529 -5.82 5.52 -17.87
C GLN A 529 -5.90 7.03 -17.69
N TRP A 530 -4.72 7.65 -17.48
CA TRP A 530 -4.61 9.10 -17.45
C TRP A 530 -3.27 9.58 -17.95
N SER A 531 -3.31 10.82 -18.44
CA SER A 531 -2.14 11.59 -18.88
C SER A 531 -2.14 12.92 -18.15
N ILE A 532 -0.99 13.30 -17.61
CA ILE A 532 -0.83 14.54 -16.84
C ILE A 532 0.39 15.32 -17.32
N VAL A 533 0.22 16.62 -17.50
CA VAL A 533 1.31 17.59 -17.60
C VAL A 533 1.28 18.45 -16.33
N TYR A 534 2.30 18.30 -15.50
CA TYR A 534 2.51 19.11 -14.31
C TYR A 534 3.33 20.36 -14.65
N ASP A 535 2.95 21.51 -14.14
CA ASP A 535 3.71 22.76 -14.16
C ASP A 535 4.33 22.96 -12.78
N LEU A 536 5.63 22.70 -12.66
CA LEU A 536 6.37 22.70 -11.39
C LEU A 536 6.51 24.12 -10.80
N ASP A 537 6.58 25.13 -11.67
CA ASP A 537 6.75 26.53 -11.26
C ASP A 537 5.45 27.16 -10.75
N ASN A 538 4.30 26.75 -11.33
CA ASN A 538 2.98 27.29 -10.98
C ASN A 538 2.16 26.37 -10.06
N PHE A 539 2.71 25.24 -9.68
CA PHE A 539 2.08 24.26 -8.77
C PHE A 539 0.67 23.88 -9.23
N LYS A 540 0.53 23.46 -10.48
CA LYS A 540 -0.71 23.02 -11.11
C LYS A 540 -0.48 21.89 -12.08
N LEU A 541 -1.55 21.27 -12.55
CA LEU A 541 -1.49 20.21 -13.53
C LEU A 541 -2.62 20.31 -14.56
N TYR A 542 -2.38 19.75 -15.74
CA TYR A 542 -3.34 19.51 -16.80
C TYR A 542 -3.57 18.00 -16.92
N TYR A 543 -4.80 17.57 -16.71
CA TYR A 543 -5.20 16.17 -16.63
C TYR A 543 -6.09 15.77 -17.79
N VAL A 544 -5.84 14.62 -18.39
CA VAL A 544 -6.66 13.96 -19.40
C VAL A 544 -6.95 12.54 -18.93
N SER A 545 -8.22 12.15 -18.91
CA SER A 545 -8.66 10.78 -18.63
C SER A 545 -8.85 10.01 -19.92
N ASP A 546 -8.51 8.73 -19.90
CA ASP A 546 -8.82 7.77 -20.97
C ASP A 546 -8.45 8.24 -22.38
N MET A 547 -7.35 9.03 -22.49
CA MET A 547 -6.85 9.63 -23.75
C MET A 547 -7.83 10.61 -24.42
N ASP A 548 -8.88 11.06 -23.75
CA ASP A 548 -9.87 12.00 -24.28
C ASP A 548 -9.39 13.45 -24.17
N THR A 549 -8.60 13.90 -25.13
CA THR A 549 -8.08 15.29 -25.18
C THR A 549 -9.15 16.35 -25.46
N SER A 550 -10.41 15.97 -25.72
CA SER A 550 -11.51 16.94 -25.80
C SER A 550 -11.84 17.57 -24.44
N ASN A 551 -11.40 16.93 -23.35
CA ASN A 551 -11.61 17.33 -21.98
C ASN A 551 -10.27 17.39 -21.23
N VAL A 552 -9.58 18.54 -21.29
CA VAL A 552 -8.38 18.81 -20.50
C VAL A 552 -8.78 19.55 -19.22
N TYR A 553 -8.51 18.97 -18.08
CA TYR A 553 -8.85 19.55 -16.77
C TYR A 553 -7.63 20.24 -16.17
N GLU A 554 -7.71 21.56 -15.94
CA GLU A 554 -6.71 22.28 -15.16
C GLU A 554 -7.03 22.13 -13.67
N ILE A 555 -6.10 21.61 -12.89
CA ILE A 555 -6.23 21.36 -11.46
C ILE A 555 -5.08 22.05 -10.74
N SER A 556 -5.45 22.81 -9.72
CA SER A 556 -4.53 23.60 -8.90
C SER A 556 -5.02 23.58 -7.42
N ARG A 557 -4.29 24.24 -6.54
CA ARG A 557 -4.70 24.39 -5.14
C ARG A 557 -6.14 24.90 -5.00
N GLU A 558 -6.57 25.82 -5.84
CA GLU A 558 -7.91 26.45 -5.83
C GLU A 558 -9.03 25.44 -6.08
N THR A 559 -8.74 24.34 -6.78
CA THR A 559 -9.71 23.24 -7.00
C THR A 559 -10.18 22.62 -5.67
N PHE A 560 -9.33 22.61 -4.65
CA PHE A 560 -9.56 21.93 -3.37
C PHE A 560 -9.99 22.88 -2.22
N ILE A 561 -9.91 24.19 -2.40
CA ILE A 561 -10.14 25.21 -1.35
C ILE A 561 -11.49 25.93 -1.54
N LYS A 562 -12.45 25.31 -2.16
CA LYS A 562 -13.79 25.91 -2.36
C LYS A 562 -14.65 25.90 -1.11
#